data_467fd63650eae34a5f61a71b071a7d77
#
_entry.id   467fd63650eae34a5f61a71b071a7d77
#
_cell.length_a   1.000
_cell.length_b   1.000
_cell.length_c   1.000
_cell.angle_alpha   90.00
_cell.angle_beta   90.00
_cell.angle_gamma   90.00
#
_symmetry.space_group_name_H-M   'P 1'
#
loop_
_entity.id
_entity.type
_entity.pdbx_description
1 polymer ?
#
loop_
_entity_poly.entity_id
_entity_poly.type
_entity_poly.pdbx_seq_one_letter_code
_entity_poly.pdbx_strand_id
1 'polypeptide(L)'
;MSYIESAQNTDNTVFDAKLTRRQAIVGTSGAFLAALLPIVVRADEHAHAPAPTTAGKHRDVVDAATACVGSGETCLKHILDQSAAGDNSLAVCGMRVQDMTAVCRALITLAASDSPQLKPFAKVCLEVCKVCESECRKHEQHHPICKDTADSCARVVAACEKLVA
;
A
#
# COMPACT_ATOMS: atom_id res chain seq x y z
N MET A 1 -11.03 41.59 -28.99
CA MET A 1 -9.72 42.19 -28.72
C MET A 1 -9.04 41.21 -27.75
N SER A 2 -8.46 40.13 -28.30
CA SER A 2 -7.03 39.97 -28.55
C SER A 2 -6.23 39.88 -27.26
N TYR A 3 -6.03 38.66 -26.76
CA TYR A 3 -4.82 38.17 -26.05
C TYR A 3 -5.05 36.74 -25.60
N ILE A 4 -5.12 35.77 -26.49
CA ILE A 4 -4.75 34.34 -26.21
C ILE A 4 -4.31 33.77 -27.56
N GLU A 5 -3.10 34.09 -27.95
CA GLU A 5 -2.39 33.37 -29.01
C GLU A 5 -0.90 33.54 -28.73
N SER A 6 -0.27 32.53 -28.18
CA SER A 6 1.17 32.25 -28.22
C SER A 6 1.62 31.46 -27.01
N ALA A 7 1.43 30.16 -27.01
CA ALA A 7 2.28 29.21 -26.28
C ALA A 7 2.05 27.75 -26.76
N GLN A 8 2.17 27.56 -28.06
CA GLN A 8 2.42 26.24 -28.63
C GLN A 8 3.77 26.31 -29.27
N ASN A 9 4.75 25.74 -28.67
CA ASN A 9 5.91 25.10 -29.24
C ASN A 9 7.12 25.17 -28.30
N THR A 10 7.28 24.18 -27.43
CA THR A 10 8.61 23.80 -26.95
C THR A 10 8.63 22.31 -26.63
N ASP A 11 9.38 21.59 -27.45
CA ASP A 11 10.15 20.40 -27.15
C ASP A 11 9.46 19.10 -26.73
N ASN A 12 9.01 18.42 -27.79
CA ASN A 12 8.71 16.98 -27.76
C ASN A 12 9.94 16.14 -28.22
N THR A 13 11.13 16.37 -27.65
CA THR A 13 12.38 15.71 -28.08
C THR A 13 13.15 14.98 -26.98
N VAL A 14 12.52 14.50 -25.90
CA VAL A 14 13.27 13.83 -24.81
C VAL A 14 12.91 12.34 -24.62
N PHE A 15 11.97 11.77 -25.35
CA PHE A 15 11.60 10.36 -25.15
C PHE A 15 11.80 9.47 -26.38
N ASP A 16 12.90 9.61 -27.13
CA ASP A 16 13.30 8.63 -28.15
C ASP A 16 14.66 8.00 -27.80
N ALA A 17 14.78 7.46 -26.61
CA ALA A 17 15.83 6.53 -26.25
C ALA A 17 15.30 5.09 -26.39
N LYS A 18 15.31 4.57 -27.62
CA LYS A 18 15.17 3.15 -27.90
C LYS A 18 16.28 2.38 -27.20
N LEU A 19 16.02 1.88 -25.99
CA LEU A 19 16.81 0.87 -25.32
C LEU A 19 16.52 -0.49 -25.95
N THR A 20 17.16 -0.77 -27.08
CA THR A 20 17.26 -2.11 -27.66
C THR A 20 18.23 -2.97 -26.82
N ARG A 21 17.72 -3.60 -25.77
CA ARG A 21 18.44 -4.68 -25.05
C ARG A 21 18.31 -6.02 -25.79
N ARG A 22 18.73 -6.07 -27.04
CA ARG A 22 18.85 -7.33 -27.78
C ARG A 22 20.00 -7.25 -28.76
N GLN A 23 21.24 -7.23 -28.26
CA GLN A 23 22.42 -7.64 -29.06
C GLN A 23 23.64 -7.65 -28.15
N ALA A 24 24.00 -8.79 -27.60
CA ALA A 24 25.37 -9.19 -27.27
C ALA A 24 25.38 -10.59 -26.60
N ILE A 25 25.03 -11.63 -27.33
CA ILE A 25 25.57 -12.98 -27.06
C ILE A 25 25.78 -13.64 -28.39
N VAL A 26 26.92 -13.37 -29.04
CA VAL A 26 27.47 -14.22 -30.08
C VAL A 26 28.98 -14.28 -29.86
N GLY A 27 29.46 -15.48 -29.61
CA GLY A 27 30.81 -15.87 -29.91
C GLY A 27 31.77 -15.95 -28.75
N THR A 28 31.94 -17.15 -28.21
CA THR A 28 33.27 -17.82 -28.16
C THR A 28 33.05 -19.30 -27.83
N SER A 29 33.25 -20.11 -28.85
CA SER A 29 33.45 -21.54 -28.73
C SER A 29 34.84 -21.78 -28.13
N GLY A 30 34.89 -22.09 -26.84
CA GLY A 30 36.07 -22.56 -26.16
C GLY A 30 35.78 -23.92 -25.54
N ALA A 31 36.31 -24.98 -26.16
CA ALA A 31 36.27 -26.32 -25.62
C ALA A 31 37.11 -26.41 -24.35
N PHE A 32 36.45 -26.44 -23.18
CA PHE A 32 37.10 -26.85 -21.93
C PHE A 32 36.56 -28.22 -21.53
N LEU A 33 37.44 -29.23 -21.63
CA LEU A 33 37.28 -30.50 -20.96
C LEU A 33 37.34 -30.24 -19.47
N ALA A 34 36.21 -30.12 -18.80
CA ALA A 34 36.14 -30.01 -17.36
C ALA A 34 35.77 -31.36 -16.75
N ALA A 35 36.66 -31.91 -15.97
CA ALA A 35 36.50 -33.11 -15.17
C ALA A 35 35.23 -32.99 -14.32
N LEU A 36 34.33 -33.98 -14.43
CA LEU A 36 33.16 -34.16 -13.61
C LEU A 36 33.57 -34.54 -12.17
N LEU A 37 33.78 -33.57 -11.32
CA LEU A 37 33.72 -33.78 -9.86
C LEU A 37 32.29 -33.52 -9.42
N PRO A 38 31.65 -34.45 -8.68
CA PRO A 38 30.32 -34.16 -8.11
C PRO A 38 30.52 -33.11 -7.04
N ILE A 39 30.17 -31.86 -7.36
CA ILE A 39 29.96 -30.84 -6.34
C ILE A 39 28.66 -31.24 -5.60
N VAL A 40 28.83 -31.86 -4.45
CA VAL A 40 27.74 -32.00 -3.48
C VAL A 40 27.45 -30.59 -2.99
N VAL A 41 26.49 -29.92 -3.64
CA VAL A 41 25.88 -28.72 -3.11
C VAL A 41 25.11 -29.17 -1.86
N ARG A 42 25.74 -29.06 -0.71
CA ARG A 42 24.99 -29.06 0.55
C ARG A 42 24.09 -27.85 0.47
N ALA A 43 22.81 -28.07 0.22
CA ALA A 43 21.79 -27.11 0.58
C ALA A 43 21.88 -26.97 2.11
N ASP A 44 22.57 -25.90 2.57
CA ASP A 44 22.36 -25.42 3.92
C ASP A 44 20.90 -25.03 4.01
N GLU A 45 20.13 -25.98 4.55
CA GLU A 45 18.79 -25.76 5.02
C GLU A 45 18.93 -24.77 6.19
N HIS A 46 18.95 -23.46 5.83
CA HIS A 46 18.73 -22.43 6.82
C HIS A 46 17.30 -22.66 7.34
N ALA A 47 17.18 -23.57 8.28
CA ALA A 47 16.03 -23.62 9.17
C ALA A 47 15.95 -22.23 9.81
N HIS A 48 15.17 -21.34 9.21
CA HIS A 48 14.69 -20.15 9.88
C HIS A 48 13.82 -20.67 11.00
N ALA A 49 14.44 -20.89 12.17
CA ALA A 49 13.66 -21.02 13.38
C ALA A 49 12.69 -19.84 13.38
N PRO A 50 11.37 -20.06 13.57
CA PRO A 50 10.45 -18.95 13.69
C PRO A 50 11.01 -18.07 14.80
N ALA A 51 11.37 -16.82 14.44
CA ALA A 51 11.79 -15.86 15.43
C ALA A 51 10.74 -15.87 16.54
N PRO A 52 11.13 -15.91 17.84
CA PRO A 52 10.16 -15.83 18.89
C PRO A 52 9.28 -14.63 18.59
N THR A 53 7.98 -14.86 18.39
CA THR A 53 6.99 -13.82 18.25
C THR A 53 6.91 -13.11 19.60
N THR A 54 7.88 -12.25 19.87
CA THR A 54 7.68 -11.18 20.83
C THR A 54 6.51 -10.42 20.26
N ALA A 55 5.33 -10.64 20.84
CA ALA A 55 4.17 -9.83 20.52
C ALA A 55 4.64 -8.38 20.64
N GLY A 56 4.84 -7.69 19.50
CA GLY A 56 5.44 -6.37 19.49
C GLY A 56 4.64 -5.47 20.42
N LYS A 57 5.31 -4.57 21.13
CA LYS A 57 4.73 -3.63 22.10
C LYS A 57 3.44 -2.93 21.61
N HIS A 58 3.29 -2.79 20.29
CA HIS A 58 2.17 -2.10 19.63
C HIS A 58 1.38 -3.04 18.70
N ARG A 59 1.28 -4.31 19.05
CA ARG A 59 0.64 -5.33 18.20
C ARG A 59 -0.82 -5.02 17.92
N ASP A 60 -1.56 -4.51 18.88
CA ASP A 60 -2.96 -4.10 18.73
C ASP A 60 -3.12 -3.01 17.65
N VAL A 61 -2.20 -2.06 17.60
CA VAL A 61 -2.17 -1.02 16.56
C VAL A 61 -1.86 -1.62 15.19
N VAL A 62 -0.85 -2.51 15.10
CA VAL A 62 -0.47 -3.19 13.85
C VAL A 62 -1.63 -4.03 13.31
N ASP A 63 -2.26 -4.84 14.18
CA ASP A 63 -3.35 -5.73 13.77
C ASP A 63 -4.58 -4.91 13.31
N ALA A 64 -4.96 -3.87 14.05
CA ALA A 64 -6.07 -2.99 13.69
C ALA A 64 -5.81 -2.27 12.35
N ALA A 65 -4.63 -1.69 12.17
CA ALA A 65 -4.27 -0.98 10.95
C ALA A 65 -4.15 -1.91 9.73
N THR A 66 -3.62 -3.13 9.91
CA THR A 66 -3.53 -4.13 8.84
C THR A 66 -4.92 -4.58 8.37
N ALA A 67 -5.84 -4.85 9.30
CA ALA A 67 -7.22 -5.18 8.96
C ALA A 67 -7.91 -4.02 8.24
N CYS A 68 -7.65 -2.78 8.66
CA CYS A 68 -8.23 -1.58 8.05
C CYS A 68 -7.71 -1.36 6.61
N VAL A 69 -6.42 -1.59 6.34
CA VAL A 69 -5.86 -1.56 4.98
C VAL A 69 -6.55 -2.60 4.09
N GLY A 70 -6.67 -3.85 4.55
CA GLY A 70 -7.32 -4.91 3.77
C GLY A 70 -8.79 -4.62 3.44
N SER A 71 -9.54 -4.10 4.42
CA SER A 71 -10.92 -3.65 4.21
C SER A 71 -11.00 -2.48 3.22
N GLY A 72 -10.09 -1.51 3.35
CA GLY A 72 -9.99 -0.36 2.45
C GLY A 72 -9.71 -0.75 1.00
N GLU A 73 -8.79 -1.69 0.76
CA GLU A 73 -8.49 -2.17 -0.59
C GLU A 73 -9.69 -2.88 -1.23
N THR A 74 -10.42 -3.67 -0.44
CA THR A 74 -11.67 -4.31 -0.92
C THR A 74 -12.74 -3.27 -1.25
N CYS A 75 -12.87 -2.22 -0.42
CA CYS A 75 -13.78 -1.11 -0.65
C CYS A 75 -13.40 -0.33 -1.91
N LEU A 76 -12.12 -0.04 -2.13
CA LEU A 76 -11.64 0.64 -3.34
C LEU A 76 -11.94 -0.16 -4.60
N LYS A 77 -11.74 -1.50 -4.56
CA LYS A 77 -12.13 -2.35 -5.69
C LYS A 77 -13.62 -2.24 -5.97
N HIS A 78 -14.47 -2.32 -4.95
CA HIS A 78 -15.92 -2.16 -5.11
C HIS A 78 -16.28 -0.81 -5.74
N ILE A 79 -15.68 0.28 -5.28
CA ILE A 79 -15.90 1.63 -5.83
C ILE A 79 -15.51 1.71 -7.31
N LEU A 80 -14.40 1.09 -7.70
CA LEU A 80 -13.98 1.03 -9.09
C LEU A 80 -14.96 0.23 -9.95
N ASP A 81 -15.48 -0.89 -9.43
CA ASP A 81 -16.49 -1.69 -10.13
C ASP A 81 -17.80 -0.88 -10.35
N GLN A 82 -18.25 -0.12 -9.33
CA GLN A 82 -19.42 0.76 -9.45
C GLN A 82 -19.18 1.88 -10.48
N SER A 83 -18.00 2.52 -10.44
CA SER A 83 -17.62 3.56 -11.39
C SER A 83 -17.57 3.03 -12.84
N ALA A 84 -17.06 1.82 -13.04
CA ALA A 84 -17.05 1.17 -14.35
C ALA A 84 -18.48 0.86 -14.87
N ALA A 85 -19.43 0.65 -13.95
CA ALA A 85 -20.85 0.51 -14.27
C ALA A 85 -21.58 1.87 -14.44
N GLY A 86 -20.88 3.00 -14.32
CA GLY A 86 -21.43 4.35 -14.47
C GLY A 86 -21.92 5.00 -13.17
N ASP A 87 -21.77 4.33 -12.02
CA ASP A 87 -22.15 4.89 -10.72
C ASP A 87 -20.94 5.49 -10.01
N ASN A 88 -20.89 6.80 -9.92
CA ASN A 88 -19.85 7.57 -9.26
C ASN A 88 -20.27 8.11 -7.88
N SER A 89 -21.37 7.63 -7.31
CA SER A 89 -21.89 8.09 -6.02
C SER A 89 -20.91 7.87 -4.85
N LEU A 90 -19.99 6.91 -4.98
CA LEU A 90 -18.98 6.57 -3.98
C LEU A 90 -17.63 7.28 -4.19
N ALA A 91 -17.51 8.23 -5.13
CA ALA A 91 -16.22 8.85 -5.45
C ALA A 91 -15.56 9.54 -4.24
N VAL A 92 -16.35 10.24 -3.41
CA VAL A 92 -15.84 10.88 -2.18
C VAL A 92 -15.39 9.84 -1.16
N CYS A 93 -16.15 8.76 -0.99
CA CYS A 93 -15.77 7.64 -0.15
C CYS A 93 -14.42 7.05 -0.60
N GLY A 94 -14.23 6.87 -1.91
CA GLY A 94 -12.97 6.39 -2.49
C GLY A 94 -11.77 7.24 -2.11
N MET A 95 -11.87 8.56 -2.18
CA MET A 95 -10.80 9.47 -1.76
C MET A 95 -10.46 9.29 -0.27
N ARG A 96 -11.47 9.19 0.60
CA ARG A 96 -11.25 9.00 2.05
C ARG A 96 -10.63 7.65 2.37
N VAL A 97 -11.02 6.60 1.64
CA VAL A 97 -10.42 5.26 1.80
C VAL A 97 -8.95 5.25 1.33
N GLN A 98 -8.61 5.98 0.26
CA GLN A 98 -7.21 6.14 -0.16
C GLN A 98 -6.36 6.84 0.89
N ASP A 99 -6.84 7.96 1.45
CA ASP A 99 -6.16 8.68 2.53
C ASP A 99 -5.94 7.76 3.73
N MET A 100 -6.97 7.03 4.15
CA MET A 100 -6.92 6.10 5.28
C MET A 100 -5.93 4.97 5.04
N THR A 101 -5.93 4.32 3.88
CA THR A 101 -4.99 3.23 3.59
C THR A 101 -3.54 3.71 3.60
N ALA A 102 -3.26 4.92 3.12
CA ALA A 102 -1.92 5.50 3.13
C ALA A 102 -1.41 5.71 4.56
N VAL A 103 -2.21 6.35 5.43
CA VAL A 103 -1.78 6.59 6.82
C VAL A 103 -1.72 5.29 7.65
N CYS A 104 -2.63 4.34 7.43
CA CYS A 104 -2.58 3.05 8.12
C CYS A 104 -1.34 2.24 7.75
N ARG A 105 -0.89 2.24 6.50
CA ARG A 105 0.37 1.59 6.09
C ARG A 105 1.59 2.20 6.78
N ALA A 106 1.64 3.53 6.86
CA ALA A 106 2.71 4.21 7.60
C ALA A 106 2.64 3.90 9.09
N LEU A 107 1.45 3.87 9.69
CA LEU A 107 1.24 3.52 11.10
C LEU A 107 1.74 2.11 11.42
N ILE A 108 1.47 1.12 10.57
CA ILE A 108 1.98 -0.25 10.71
C ILE A 108 3.50 -0.25 10.80
N THR A 109 4.17 0.44 9.88
CA THR A 109 5.64 0.52 9.82
C THR A 109 6.21 1.14 11.08
N LEU A 110 5.66 2.27 11.54
CA LEU A 110 6.12 2.98 12.72
C LEU A 110 5.86 2.17 14.01
N ALA A 111 4.74 1.47 14.09
CA ALA A 111 4.40 0.62 15.24
C ALA A 111 5.30 -0.62 15.31
N ALA A 112 5.55 -1.27 14.17
CA ALA A 112 6.40 -2.46 14.10
C ALA A 112 7.87 -2.16 14.49
N SER A 113 8.36 -0.95 14.22
CA SER A 113 9.73 -0.52 14.55
C SER A 113 9.86 0.18 15.90
N ASP A 114 8.78 0.29 16.70
CA ASP A 114 8.73 1.08 17.95
C ASP A 114 9.31 2.50 17.76
N SER A 115 8.93 3.15 16.66
CA SER A 115 9.45 4.44 16.25
C SER A 115 9.09 5.55 17.25
N PRO A 116 10.01 6.49 17.56
CA PRO A 116 9.68 7.66 18.36
C PRO A 116 8.63 8.57 17.72
N GLN A 117 8.41 8.43 16.39
CA GLN A 117 7.37 9.16 15.66
C GLN A 117 5.99 8.49 15.73
N LEU A 118 5.87 7.33 16.35
CA LEU A 118 4.62 6.58 16.40
C LEU A 118 3.48 7.38 17.08
N LYS A 119 3.70 7.90 18.28
CA LYS A 119 2.67 8.67 19.01
C LYS A 119 2.24 9.95 18.28
N PRO A 120 3.15 10.81 17.80
CA PRO A 120 2.78 11.96 16.97
C PRO A 120 1.98 11.58 15.72
N PHE A 121 2.40 10.52 15.02
CA PHE A 121 1.73 10.07 13.80
C PHE A 121 0.37 9.43 14.06
N ALA A 122 0.21 8.71 15.18
CA ALA A 122 -1.07 8.11 15.57
C ALA A 122 -2.19 9.15 15.70
N LYS A 123 -1.88 10.38 16.11
CA LYS A 123 -2.86 11.49 16.15
C LYS A 123 -3.39 11.82 14.75
N VAL A 124 -2.50 11.86 13.75
CA VAL A 124 -2.88 12.12 12.35
C VAL A 124 -3.72 10.96 11.82
N CYS A 125 -3.28 9.71 12.06
CA CYS A 125 -4.00 8.52 11.63
C CYS A 125 -5.42 8.44 12.23
N LEU A 126 -5.56 8.78 13.52
CA LEU A 126 -6.83 8.83 14.22
C LEU A 126 -7.81 9.79 13.52
N GLU A 127 -7.39 11.01 13.20
CA GLU A 127 -8.26 11.99 12.53
C GLU A 127 -8.65 11.54 11.12
N VAL A 128 -7.71 10.99 10.33
CA VAL A 128 -7.99 10.49 8.99
C VAL A 128 -8.97 9.30 9.04
N CYS A 129 -8.79 8.38 9.99
CA CYS A 129 -9.69 7.24 10.16
C CYS A 129 -11.10 7.68 10.59
N LYS A 130 -11.25 8.69 11.48
CA LYS A 130 -12.56 9.27 11.85
C LYS A 130 -13.28 9.84 10.62
N VAL A 131 -12.56 10.57 9.77
CA VAL A 131 -13.13 11.13 8.53
C VAL A 131 -13.56 10.03 7.57
N CYS A 132 -12.74 9.01 7.38
CA CYS A 132 -13.07 7.86 6.53
C CYS A 132 -14.27 7.08 7.08
N GLU A 133 -14.31 6.79 8.38
CA GLU A 133 -15.44 6.16 9.05
C GLU A 133 -16.73 6.91 8.78
N SER A 134 -16.75 8.20 9.07
CA SER A 134 -17.93 9.06 8.88
C SER A 134 -18.43 9.04 7.43
N GLU A 135 -17.53 9.04 6.45
CA GLU A 135 -17.92 8.98 5.04
C GLU A 135 -18.49 7.60 4.67
N CYS A 136 -17.83 6.52 5.07
CA CYS A 136 -18.28 5.16 4.79
C CYS A 136 -19.66 4.86 5.42
N ARG A 137 -19.94 5.39 6.63
CA ARG A 137 -21.25 5.24 7.29
C ARG A 137 -22.41 5.78 6.46
N LYS A 138 -22.20 6.79 5.63
CA LYS A 138 -23.26 7.34 4.74
C LYS A 138 -23.75 6.34 3.72
N HIS A 139 -22.92 5.35 3.38
CA HIS A 139 -23.15 4.39 2.31
C HIS A 139 -23.46 2.97 2.82
N GLU A 140 -23.35 2.72 4.13
CA GLU A 140 -23.41 1.37 4.74
C GLU A 140 -24.71 0.61 4.48
N GLN A 141 -25.82 1.32 4.28
CA GLN A 141 -27.14 0.70 4.06
C GLN A 141 -27.25 0.02 2.69
N HIS A 142 -26.52 0.52 1.70
CA HIS A 142 -26.57 0.03 0.32
C HIS A 142 -25.30 -0.71 -0.10
N HIS A 143 -24.22 -0.48 0.63
CA HIS A 143 -22.89 -1.03 0.34
C HIS A 143 -22.30 -1.67 1.60
N PRO A 144 -22.51 -2.98 1.86
CA PRO A 144 -22.02 -3.65 3.06
C PRO A 144 -20.50 -3.51 3.27
N ILE A 145 -19.72 -3.41 2.17
CA ILE A 145 -18.27 -3.20 2.26
C ILE A 145 -17.90 -1.83 2.85
N CYS A 146 -18.75 -0.82 2.66
CA CYS A 146 -18.56 0.48 3.32
C CYS A 146 -18.74 0.35 4.84
N LYS A 147 -19.71 -0.46 5.28
CA LYS A 147 -19.89 -0.78 6.70
C LYS A 147 -18.65 -1.46 7.27
N ASP A 148 -18.13 -2.49 6.61
CA ASP A 148 -16.95 -3.24 7.07
C ASP A 148 -15.73 -2.32 7.18
N THR A 149 -15.58 -1.39 6.22
CA THR A 149 -14.49 -0.40 6.22
C THR A 149 -14.67 0.60 7.37
N ALA A 150 -15.88 1.10 7.60
CA ALA A 150 -16.17 1.98 8.73
C ALA A 150 -15.87 1.31 10.07
N ASP A 151 -16.30 0.04 10.25
CA ASP A 151 -16.03 -0.74 11.47
C ASP A 151 -14.51 -0.97 11.67
N SER A 152 -13.76 -1.11 10.56
CA SER A 152 -12.29 -1.23 10.63
C SER A 152 -11.62 0.09 11.00
N CYS A 153 -12.10 1.21 10.49
CA CYS A 153 -11.64 2.55 10.89
C CYS A 153 -11.87 2.78 12.40
N ALA A 154 -13.06 2.45 12.92
CA ALA A 154 -13.37 2.58 14.34
C ALA A 154 -12.39 1.79 15.23
N ARG A 155 -11.94 0.60 14.79
CA ARG A 155 -10.92 -0.17 15.52
C ARG A 155 -9.56 0.53 15.55
N VAL A 156 -9.14 1.13 14.43
CA VAL A 156 -7.89 1.90 14.38
C VAL A 156 -7.98 3.14 15.27
N VAL A 157 -9.12 3.85 15.24
CA VAL A 157 -9.38 5.00 16.13
C VAL A 157 -9.17 4.59 17.58
N ALA A 158 -9.83 3.51 18.03
CA ALA A 158 -9.73 3.03 19.41
C ALA A 158 -8.29 2.62 19.81
N ALA A 159 -7.54 1.99 18.89
CA ALA A 159 -6.14 1.62 19.12
C ALA A 159 -5.23 2.85 19.21
N CYS A 160 -5.43 3.85 18.34
CA CYS A 160 -4.68 5.10 18.36
C CYS A 160 -5.00 5.93 19.62
N GLU A 161 -6.24 6.01 20.06
CA GLU A 161 -6.63 6.71 21.29
C GLU A 161 -5.89 6.18 22.50
N LYS A 162 -5.81 4.85 22.67
CA LYS A 162 -5.04 4.21 23.74
C LYS A 162 -3.54 4.52 23.66
N LEU A 163 -3.00 4.62 22.43
CA LEU A 163 -1.59 4.90 22.23
C LEU A 163 -1.20 6.34 22.56
N VAL A 164 -2.10 7.31 22.35
CA VAL A 164 -1.84 8.74 22.55
C VAL A 164 -2.25 9.26 23.92
N ALA A 165 -3.05 8.49 24.67
CA ALA A 165 -3.36 8.75 26.05
C ALA A 165 -2.08 8.65 26.91
#